data_0c06285a630bd312411468789a1e72e4
#
_entry.id   0c06285a630bd312411468789a1e72e4
#
_cell.length_a   1.000
_cell.length_b   1.000
_cell.length_c   1.000
_cell.angle_alpha   90.00
_cell.angle_beta   90.00
_cell.angle_gamma   90.00
#
_symmetry.space_group_name_H-M   'P 1'
#
loop_
_entity.id
_entity.type
_entity.pdbx_description
1 polymer ?
#
loop_
_entity_poly.entity_id
_entity_poly.type
_entity_poly.pdbx_seq_one_letter_code
_entity_poly.pdbx_strand_id
1 'polypeptide(L)'
;LGDVYKRQERYDSVWMGLKAVKGDLPKEATEGIVFIHDGARPMVSEDILERCFQDAQKYNACVAAVPVKDTIKIADENGFAETTPRRDRVWQVQTPQTFSFGLIYDAYAQLAAQKDTLAEKGIKITDDAMVVETFTDHQVKLTEGSYRNLKVTTPEDLPLAEKYLRS
;
A
#
# COMPACT_ATOMS: atom_id res chain seq x y z
N LEU A 1 -23.64 12.35 8.50
CA LEU A 1 -22.60 11.31 8.68
C LEU A 1 -21.73 11.09 7.43
N GLY A 2 -22.27 11.29 6.23
CA GLY A 2 -21.52 11.09 4.96
C GLY A 2 -20.41 12.11 4.70
N ASP A 3 -20.48 13.32 5.20
CA ASP A 3 -19.51 14.39 4.88
C ASP A 3 -18.25 14.38 5.77
N VAL A 4 -18.33 13.78 6.94
CA VAL A 4 -17.18 13.69 7.86
C VAL A 4 -16.16 12.64 7.38
N TYR A 5 -16.63 11.56 6.77
CA TYR A 5 -15.76 10.48 6.26
C TYR A 5 -15.10 10.79 4.90
N LYS A 6 -15.66 11.69 4.10
CA LYS A 6 -15.09 12.07 2.79
C LYS A 6 -13.86 12.98 2.86
N ARG A 7 -13.53 13.52 4.03
CA ARG A 7 -12.37 14.42 4.23
C ARG A 7 -11.18 13.74 4.89
N GLN A 8 -11.29 12.47 5.27
CA GLN A 8 -10.19 11.72 5.85
C GLN A 8 -9.42 11.03 4.74
N GLU A 9 -8.14 11.38 4.59
CA GLU A 9 -7.25 10.68 3.67
C GLU A 9 -7.03 9.24 4.17
N ARG A 10 -6.78 8.30 3.22
CA ARG A 10 -6.54 6.88 3.55
C ARG A 10 -5.47 6.72 4.64
N TYR A 11 -4.40 7.48 4.55
CA TYR A 11 -3.30 7.43 5.52
C TYR A 11 -3.69 7.88 6.93
N ASP A 12 -4.71 8.72 7.12
CA ASP A 12 -5.19 9.10 8.45
C ASP A 12 -5.78 7.89 9.19
N SER A 13 -6.53 7.03 8.48
CA SER A 13 -7.10 5.80 9.05
C SER A 13 -5.99 4.80 9.42
N VAL A 14 -4.98 4.63 8.58
CA VAL A 14 -3.83 3.77 8.87
C VAL A 14 -3.06 4.29 10.08
N TRP A 15 -2.82 5.60 10.15
CA TRP A 15 -2.12 6.21 11.30
C TRP A 15 -2.88 6.00 12.61
N MET A 16 -4.19 6.13 12.60
CA MET A 16 -5.00 5.83 13.78
C MET A 16 -4.88 4.38 14.22
N GLY A 17 -4.90 3.43 13.26
CA GLY A 17 -4.69 2.02 13.52
C GLY A 17 -3.31 1.73 14.11
N LEU A 18 -2.25 2.28 13.54
CA LEU A 18 -0.88 2.12 14.04
C LEU A 18 -0.72 2.67 15.48
N LYS A 19 -1.35 3.81 15.78
CA LYS A 19 -1.36 4.37 17.15
C LYS A 19 -2.10 3.48 18.14
N ALA A 20 -3.24 2.90 17.73
CA ALA A 20 -3.98 1.97 18.59
C ALA A 20 -3.14 0.72 18.89
N VAL A 21 -2.55 0.10 17.88
CA VAL A 21 -1.65 -1.05 18.05
C VAL A 21 -0.48 -0.69 18.98
N LYS A 22 0.13 0.50 18.80
CA LYS A 22 1.22 0.95 19.68
C LYS A 22 0.78 1.12 21.14
N GLY A 23 -0.46 1.58 21.36
CA GLY A 23 -1.02 1.74 22.70
C GLY A 23 -1.25 0.43 23.43
N ASP A 24 -1.54 -0.65 22.70
CA ASP A 24 -1.78 -1.99 23.24
C ASP A 24 -0.50 -2.82 23.41
N LEU A 25 0.61 -2.39 22.79
CA LEU A 25 1.90 -3.07 22.90
C LEU A 25 2.68 -2.62 24.15
N PRO A 26 3.52 -3.50 24.76
CA PRO A 26 4.50 -3.07 25.74
C PRO A 26 5.34 -1.91 25.22
N LYS A 27 5.75 -1.00 26.11
CA LYS A 27 6.50 0.22 25.69
C LYS A 27 7.76 -0.07 24.88
N GLU A 28 8.39 -1.19 25.18
CA GLU A 28 9.62 -1.66 24.55
C GLU A 28 9.36 -2.43 23.23
N ALA A 29 8.10 -2.80 22.93
CA ALA A 29 7.75 -3.54 21.73
C ALA A 29 7.80 -2.63 20.51
N THR A 30 8.95 -2.63 19.85
CA THR A 30 9.16 -2.05 18.51
C THR A 30 9.28 -3.14 17.44
N GLU A 31 9.37 -4.39 17.89
CA GLU A 31 9.49 -5.58 17.04
C GLU A 31 8.10 -6.12 16.69
N GLY A 32 7.95 -6.59 15.48
CA GLY A 32 6.72 -7.14 14.93
C GLY A 32 6.55 -6.75 13.48
N ILE A 33 5.73 -7.53 12.78
CA ILE A 33 5.36 -7.28 11.39
C ILE A 33 3.89 -6.83 11.35
N VAL A 34 3.63 -5.76 10.63
CA VAL A 34 2.27 -5.27 10.40
C VAL A 34 1.89 -5.40 8.92
N PHE A 35 0.70 -5.91 8.67
CA PHE A 35 0.09 -5.99 7.36
C PHE A 35 -0.98 -4.90 7.26
N ILE A 36 -0.83 -4.02 6.28
CA ILE A 36 -1.85 -3.03 5.93
C ILE A 36 -2.57 -3.53 4.69
N HIS A 37 -3.87 -3.79 4.82
CA HIS A 37 -4.64 -4.45 3.78
C HIS A 37 -5.95 -3.75 3.48
N ASP A 38 -6.24 -3.58 2.19
CA ASP A 38 -7.52 -3.03 1.71
C ASP A 38 -8.66 -4.05 1.95
N GLY A 39 -9.67 -3.71 2.74
CA GLY A 39 -10.86 -4.54 2.90
C GLY A 39 -11.62 -4.83 1.61
N ALA A 40 -11.35 -4.06 0.56
CA ALA A 40 -11.89 -4.28 -0.79
C ALA A 40 -11.12 -5.34 -1.61
N ARG A 41 -10.14 -6.06 -1.04
CA ARG A 41 -9.41 -7.17 -1.68
C ARG A 41 -9.66 -8.49 -0.95
N PRO A 42 -10.86 -9.08 -1.08
CA PRO A 42 -11.22 -10.26 -0.29
C PRO A 42 -10.52 -11.56 -0.74
N MET A 43 -9.78 -11.55 -1.86
CA MET A 43 -9.13 -12.74 -2.44
C MET A 43 -7.62 -12.81 -2.14
N VAL A 44 -7.15 -12.18 -1.06
CA VAL A 44 -5.77 -12.39 -0.61
C VAL A 44 -5.61 -13.85 -0.16
N SER A 45 -4.58 -14.54 -0.68
CA SER A 45 -4.30 -15.93 -0.33
C SER A 45 -3.22 -16.04 0.76
N GLU A 46 -3.19 -17.19 1.45
CA GLU A 46 -2.15 -17.50 2.45
C GLU A 46 -0.75 -17.40 1.84
N ASP A 47 -0.56 -17.87 0.60
CA ASP A 47 0.72 -17.78 -0.10
C ASP A 47 1.24 -16.35 -0.25
N ILE A 48 0.35 -15.38 -0.50
CA ILE A 48 0.72 -13.97 -0.59
C ILE A 48 1.13 -13.47 0.79
N LEU A 49 0.37 -13.81 1.82
CA LEU A 49 0.67 -13.41 3.21
C LEU A 49 2.00 -13.97 3.66
N GLU A 50 2.27 -15.26 3.39
CA GLU A 50 3.52 -15.93 3.75
C GLU A 50 4.72 -15.26 3.05
N ARG A 51 4.66 -15.03 1.73
CA ARG A 51 5.73 -14.34 1.00
C ARG A 51 5.98 -12.93 1.52
N CYS A 52 4.91 -12.18 1.78
CA CYS A 52 5.02 -10.84 2.34
C CYS A 52 5.61 -10.85 3.76
N PHE A 53 5.27 -11.86 4.58
CA PHE A 53 5.86 -12.01 5.90
C PHE A 53 7.38 -12.27 5.83
N GLN A 54 7.79 -13.23 5.01
CA GLN A 54 9.21 -13.58 4.81
C GLN A 54 10.00 -12.40 4.26
N ASP A 55 9.48 -11.69 3.27
CA ASP A 55 10.14 -10.52 2.71
C ASP A 55 10.21 -9.36 3.71
N ALA A 56 9.16 -9.13 4.50
CA ALA A 56 9.18 -8.10 5.54
C ALA A 56 10.16 -8.43 6.67
N GLN A 57 10.30 -9.70 7.06
CA GLN A 57 11.35 -10.13 8.01
C GLN A 57 12.76 -9.85 7.49
N LYS A 58 12.98 -10.02 6.18
CA LYS A 58 14.29 -9.87 5.56
C LYS A 58 14.62 -8.43 5.19
N TYR A 59 13.65 -7.68 4.72
CA TYR A 59 13.84 -6.35 4.10
C TYR A 59 13.15 -5.22 4.87
N ASN A 60 12.45 -5.50 5.97
CA ASN A 60 11.66 -4.58 6.79
C ASN A 60 10.47 -3.90 6.10
N ALA A 61 10.41 -3.91 4.77
CA ALA A 61 9.34 -3.30 3.98
C ALA A 61 9.12 -4.06 2.68
N CYS A 62 7.88 -4.47 2.42
CA CYS A 62 7.48 -5.06 1.14
C CYS A 62 6.02 -4.78 0.81
N VAL A 63 5.68 -4.91 -0.46
CA VAL A 63 4.32 -4.79 -0.96
C VAL A 63 4.00 -5.91 -1.94
N ALA A 64 2.82 -6.50 -1.81
CA ALA A 64 2.32 -7.40 -2.84
C ALA A 64 2.12 -6.62 -4.15
N ALA A 65 2.63 -7.13 -5.25
CA ALA A 65 2.54 -6.50 -6.55
C ALA A 65 2.56 -7.53 -7.68
N VAL A 66 2.07 -7.14 -8.85
CA VAL A 66 2.12 -7.97 -10.07
C VAL A 66 2.70 -7.16 -11.23
N PRO A 67 3.46 -7.77 -12.15
CA PRO A 67 3.90 -7.10 -13.36
C PRO A 67 2.70 -6.59 -14.17
N VAL A 68 2.79 -5.41 -14.77
CA VAL A 68 1.74 -4.95 -15.69
C VAL A 68 1.71 -5.81 -16.95
N LYS A 69 0.51 -6.08 -17.45
CA LYS A 69 0.32 -6.84 -18.71
C LYS A 69 0.31 -5.94 -19.93
N ASP A 70 -0.27 -4.77 -19.79
CA ASP A 70 -0.44 -3.81 -20.87
C ASP A 70 0.76 -2.86 -20.99
N THR A 71 0.89 -2.22 -22.13
CA THR A 71 1.85 -1.13 -22.31
C THR A 71 1.36 0.11 -21.57
N ILE A 72 2.18 0.62 -20.66
CA ILE A 72 1.88 1.83 -19.89
C ILE A 72 2.47 3.04 -20.62
N LYS A 73 1.70 4.12 -20.67
CA LYS A 73 2.14 5.44 -21.13
C LYS A 73 2.08 6.41 -19.97
N ILE A 74 3.10 7.21 -19.80
CA ILE A 74 3.03 8.41 -18.97
C ILE A 74 2.59 9.55 -19.88
N ALA A 75 1.54 10.26 -19.47
CA ALA A 75 0.98 11.36 -20.24
C ALA A 75 1.47 12.71 -19.70
N ASP A 76 1.57 13.69 -20.59
CA ASP A 76 1.73 15.08 -20.21
C ASP A 76 0.39 15.70 -19.73
N GLU A 77 0.41 16.98 -19.36
CA GLU A 77 -0.76 17.72 -18.87
C GLU A 77 -1.89 17.83 -19.92
N ASN A 78 -1.58 17.68 -21.20
CA ASN A 78 -2.53 17.78 -22.31
C ASN A 78 -3.03 16.40 -22.78
N GLY A 79 -2.59 15.32 -22.12
CA GLY A 79 -3.01 13.96 -22.44
C GLY A 79 -2.23 13.30 -23.57
N PHE A 80 -1.12 13.89 -24.04
CA PHE A 80 -0.24 13.24 -25.00
C PHE A 80 0.77 12.33 -24.30
N ALA A 81 1.18 11.26 -24.99
CA ALA A 81 2.16 10.32 -24.47
C ALA A 81 3.54 10.98 -24.37
N GLU A 82 4.02 11.23 -23.16
CA GLU A 82 5.35 11.77 -22.89
C GLU A 82 6.42 10.68 -22.93
N THR A 83 6.18 9.56 -22.24
CA THR A 83 7.14 8.44 -22.21
C THR A 83 6.44 7.08 -22.10
N THR A 84 7.19 6.04 -22.44
CA THR A 84 6.77 4.65 -22.31
C THR A 84 7.81 3.91 -21.47
N PRO A 85 7.51 3.63 -20.19
CA PRO A 85 8.43 2.90 -19.34
C PRO A 85 8.61 1.46 -19.84
N ARG A 86 9.77 0.89 -19.58
CA ARG A 86 10.03 -0.52 -19.86
C ARG A 86 9.06 -1.39 -19.08
N ARG A 87 8.20 -2.15 -19.77
CA ARG A 87 7.13 -2.96 -19.16
C ARG A 87 7.67 -3.99 -18.16
N ASP A 88 8.84 -4.55 -18.40
CA ASP A 88 9.51 -5.51 -17.53
C ASP A 88 9.94 -4.93 -16.17
N ARG A 89 9.86 -3.60 -15.99
CA ARG A 89 10.18 -2.89 -14.76
C ARG A 89 8.98 -2.19 -14.12
N VAL A 90 7.77 -2.36 -14.68
CA VAL A 90 6.56 -1.73 -14.17
C VAL A 90 5.68 -2.75 -13.47
N TRP A 91 5.34 -2.46 -12.24
CA TRP A 91 4.52 -3.33 -11.38
C TRP A 91 3.29 -2.58 -10.91
N GLN A 92 2.18 -3.30 -10.82
CA GLN A 92 0.94 -2.82 -10.25
C GLN A 92 0.88 -3.23 -8.78
N VAL A 93 0.96 -2.24 -7.90
CA VAL A 93 0.96 -2.46 -6.45
C VAL A 93 -0.42 -2.87 -5.97
N GLN A 94 -0.44 -3.83 -5.06
CA GLN A 94 -1.61 -4.35 -4.39
C GLN A 94 -1.49 -4.13 -2.87
N THR A 95 -2.32 -4.77 -2.10
CA THR A 95 -2.15 -5.02 -0.68
C THR A 95 -2.24 -6.52 -0.41
N PRO A 96 -1.59 -7.07 0.64
CA PRO A 96 -1.02 -6.36 1.77
C PRO A 96 0.24 -5.57 1.41
N GLN A 97 0.43 -4.46 2.11
CA GLN A 97 1.68 -3.76 2.24
C GLN A 97 2.20 -4.05 3.64
N THR A 98 3.41 -4.58 3.75
CA THR A 98 3.87 -5.26 4.96
C THR A 98 5.19 -4.70 5.42
N PHE A 99 5.28 -4.35 6.69
CA PHE A 99 6.41 -3.61 7.24
C PHE A 99 6.80 -4.10 8.62
N SER A 100 8.05 -3.89 9.03
CA SER A 100 8.38 -3.90 10.44
C SER A 100 7.63 -2.75 11.13
N PHE A 101 7.07 -3.02 12.32
CA PHE A 101 6.19 -2.09 13.01
C PHE A 101 6.90 -0.76 13.32
N GLY A 102 8.14 -0.81 13.81
CA GLY A 102 8.90 0.39 14.12
C GLY A 102 9.09 1.28 12.90
N LEU A 103 9.51 0.70 11.77
CA LEU A 103 9.76 1.46 10.53
C LEU A 103 8.50 2.21 10.06
N ILE A 104 7.38 1.50 9.94
CA ILE A 104 6.16 2.12 9.41
C ILE A 104 5.57 3.11 10.40
N TYR A 105 5.63 2.84 11.70
CA TYR A 105 5.17 3.76 12.73
C TYR A 105 5.94 5.08 12.70
N ASP A 106 7.27 5.03 12.64
CA ASP A 106 8.13 6.22 12.58
C ASP A 106 7.94 7.01 11.29
N ALA A 107 7.80 6.33 10.15
CA ALA A 107 7.49 6.97 8.87
C ALA A 107 6.14 7.70 8.91
N TYR A 108 5.12 7.09 9.50
CA TYR A 108 3.81 7.72 9.67
C TYR A 108 3.81 8.87 10.69
N ALA A 109 4.64 8.79 11.74
CA ALA A 109 4.81 9.91 12.67
C ALA A 109 5.41 11.14 11.95
N GLN A 110 6.37 10.93 11.05
CA GLN A 110 6.93 12.00 10.22
C GLN A 110 5.91 12.55 9.22
N LEU A 111 5.14 11.69 8.55
CA LEU A 111 4.05 12.12 7.67
C LEU A 111 3.06 13.02 8.44
N ALA A 112 2.64 12.61 9.63
CA ALA A 112 1.69 13.38 10.45
C ALA A 112 2.25 14.75 10.84
N ALA A 113 3.57 14.84 11.12
CA ALA A 113 4.23 16.10 11.46
C ALA A 113 4.45 17.03 10.27
N GLN A 114 4.47 16.51 9.04
CA GLN A 114 4.82 17.26 7.82
C GLN A 114 3.68 17.35 6.79
N LYS A 115 2.46 17.01 7.19
CA LYS A 115 1.28 16.94 6.31
C LYS A 115 1.06 18.23 5.52
N ASP A 116 1.15 19.38 6.18
CA ASP A 116 0.92 20.69 5.55
C ASP A 116 2.02 21.01 4.53
N THR A 117 3.28 20.70 4.85
CA THR A 117 4.42 20.90 3.96
C THR A 117 4.33 20.04 2.69
N LEU A 118 3.81 18.81 2.79
CA LEU A 118 3.58 17.95 1.62
C LEU A 118 2.50 18.51 0.71
N ALA A 119 1.41 19.00 1.30
CA ALA A 119 0.34 19.64 0.55
C ALA A 119 0.83 20.89 -0.20
N GLU A 120 1.65 21.74 0.44
CA GLU A 120 2.28 22.91 -0.18
C GLU A 120 3.20 22.54 -1.35
N LYS A 121 3.90 21.39 -1.25
CA LYS A 121 4.77 20.87 -2.31
C LYS A 121 4.02 20.10 -3.41
N GLY A 122 2.71 19.94 -3.29
CA GLY A 122 1.89 19.16 -4.22
C GLY A 122 2.18 17.65 -4.18
N ILE A 123 2.81 17.15 -3.13
CA ILE A 123 3.13 15.72 -2.97
C ILE A 123 1.89 15.01 -2.41
N LYS A 124 1.33 14.11 -3.20
CA LYS A 124 0.20 13.29 -2.80
C LYS A 124 0.64 11.87 -2.48
N ILE A 125 0.55 11.50 -1.21
CA ILE A 125 0.81 10.13 -0.77
C ILE A 125 -0.33 9.22 -1.26
N THR A 126 0.01 8.18 -2.00
CA THR A 126 -0.96 7.27 -2.62
C THR A 126 -1.09 5.94 -1.90
N ASP A 127 -0.03 5.46 -1.26
CA ASP A 127 0.00 4.19 -0.52
C ASP A 127 1.00 4.22 0.66
N ASP A 128 1.06 3.11 1.41
CA ASP A 128 1.90 3.03 2.62
C ASP A 128 3.39 2.88 2.26
N ALA A 129 3.68 2.25 1.12
CA ALA A 129 5.05 2.16 0.60
C ALA A 129 5.63 3.55 0.32
N MET A 130 4.86 4.43 -0.30
CA MET A 130 5.27 5.80 -0.57
C MET A 130 5.54 6.58 0.72
N VAL A 131 4.86 6.27 1.84
CA VAL A 131 5.20 6.87 3.15
C VAL A 131 6.61 6.47 3.56
N VAL A 132 6.96 5.18 3.48
CA VAL A 132 8.29 4.70 3.81
C VAL A 132 9.34 5.32 2.89
N GLU A 133 9.11 5.32 1.57
CA GLU A 133 10.00 5.88 0.56
C GLU A 133 10.23 7.40 0.71
N THR A 134 9.21 8.13 1.20
CA THR A 134 9.29 9.58 1.37
C THR A 134 10.03 9.99 2.64
N PHE A 135 9.89 9.22 3.72
CA PHE A 135 10.37 9.61 5.04
C PHE A 135 11.53 8.78 5.57
N THR A 136 12.00 7.81 4.79
CA THR A 136 13.12 6.95 5.18
C THR A 136 14.01 6.65 3.99
N ASP A 137 15.22 6.12 4.23
CA ASP A 137 16.10 5.63 3.17
C ASP A 137 15.86 4.14 2.85
N HIS A 138 14.79 3.55 3.37
CA HIS A 138 14.46 2.14 3.16
C HIS A 138 13.87 1.92 1.78
N GLN A 139 14.39 0.90 1.09
CA GLN A 139 13.81 0.41 -0.15
C GLN A 139 12.66 -0.55 0.14
N VAL A 140 11.57 -0.40 -0.59
CA VAL A 140 10.42 -1.31 -0.49
C VAL A 140 10.55 -2.45 -1.48
N LYS A 141 10.53 -3.69 -0.98
CA LYS A 141 10.57 -4.90 -1.81
C LYS A 141 9.24 -5.13 -2.51
N LEU A 142 9.26 -5.33 -3.82
CA LEU A 142 8.10 -5.84 -4.56
C LEU A 142 8.03 -7.35 -4.41
N THR A 143 7.01 -7.83 -3.71
CA THR A 143 6.74 -9.25 -3.46
C THR A 143 5.68 -9.73 -4.45
N GLU A 144 5.86 -10.91 -5.01
CA GLU A 144 4.90 -11.45 -5.97
C GLU A 144 3.51 -11.65 -5.34
N GLY A 145 2.54 -10.88 -5.85
CA GLY A 145 1.12 -10.96 -5.53
C GLY A 145 0.38 -11.94 -6.43
N SER A 146 -0.88 -11.63 -6.74
CA SER A 146 -1.69 -12.43 -7.66
C SER A 146 -2.65 -11.54 -8.44
N TYR A 147 -2.87 -11.82 -9.71
CA TYR A 147 -3.93 -11.18 -10.49
C TYR A 147 -5.33 -11.51 -9.97
N ARG A 148 -5.47 -12.58 -9.17
CA ARG A 148 -6.73 -12.90 -8.47
C ARG A 148 -6.97 -12.02 -7.26
N ASN A 149 -5.94 -11.37 -6.70
CA ASN A 149 -6.05 -10.43 -5.58
C ASN A 149 -6.61 -9.08 -6.06
N LEU A 150 -7.79 -9.14 -6.66
CA LEU A 150 -8.51 -8.02 -7.26
C LEU A 150 -8.98 -7.05 -6.16
N LYS A 151 -8.91 -5.76 -6.43
CA LYS A 151 -9.59 -4.74 -5.65
C LYS A 151 -11.00 -4.54 -6.21
N VAL A 152 -12.01 -4.90 -5.44
CA VAL A 152 -13.42 -4.72 -5.80
C VAL A 152 -13.79 -3.26 -5.55
N THR A 153 -13.91 -2.47 -6.60
CA THR A 153 -14.16 -1.02 -6.52
C THR A 153 -15.38 -0.58 -7.30
N THR A 154 -15.78 -1.36 -8.29
CA THR A 154 -16.93 -1.07 -9.15
C THR A 154 -17.87 -2.28 -9.22
N PRO A 155 -19.15 -2.09 -9.60
CA PRO A 155 -20.09 -3.21 -9.77
C PRO A 155 -19.61 -4.25 -10.79
N GLU A 156 -18.84 -3.85 -11.78
CA GLU A 156 -18.29 -4.73 -12.82
C GLU A 156 -17.25 -5.71 -12.27
N ASP A 157 -16.63 -5.40 -11.11
CA ASP A 157 -15.67 -6.29 -10.45
C ASP A 157 -16.36 -7.48 -9.75
N LEU A 158 -17.64 -7.35 -9.38
CA LEU A 158 -18.37 -8.35 -8.58
C LEU A 158 -18.46 -9.73 -9.24
N PRO A 159 -18.82 -9.85 -10.55
CA PRO A 159 -18.89 -11.16 -11.19
C PRO A 159 -17.55 -11.89 -11.21
N LEU A 160 -16.44 -11.14 -11.37
CA LEU A 160 -15.11 -11.70 -11.37
C LEU A 160 -14.68 -12.12 -9.96
N ALA A 161 -15.00 -11.31 -8.95
CA ALA A 161 -14.76 -11.63 -7.54
C ALA A 161 -15.52 -12.90 -7.13
N GLU A 162 -16.82 -13.00 -7.47
CA GLU A 162 -17.61 -14.21 -7.22
C GLU A 162 -17.01 -15.47 -7.87
N LYS A 163 -16.57 -15.36 -9.11
CA LYS A 163 -15.90 -16.46 -9.81
C LYS A 163 -14.65 -16.94 -9.05
N TYR A 164 -13.83 -15.99 -8.57
CA TYR A 164 -12.60 -16.33 -7.84
C TYR A 164 -12.87 -16.93 -6.46
N LEU A 165 -13.93 -16.50 -5.76
CA LEU A 165 -14.31 -17.05 -4.46
C LEU A 165 -14.86 -18.48 -4.54
N ARG A 166 -15.41 -18.88 -5.70
CA ARG A 166 -15.97 -20.22 -5.92
C ARG A 166 -14.97 -21.22 -6.49
N SER A 167 -13.77 -20.80 -6.86
CA SER A 167 -12.72 -21.62 -7.50
C SER A 167 -11.57 -21.88 -6.53
#